data_4c97ce4c2a90e5c4333baf710de552c9
#
_entry.id   4c97ce4c2a90e5c4333baf710de552c9
#
_cell.length_a   1.000
_cell.length_b   1.000
_cell.length_c   1.000
_cell.angle_alpha   90.00
_cell.angle_beta   90.00
_cell.angle_gamma   90.00
#
_symmetry.space_group_name_H-M   'P 1'
#
loop_
_entity.id
_entity.type
_entity.pdbx_description
1 polymer ?
#
loop_
_entity_poly.entity_id
_entity_poly.type
_entity_poly.pdbx_seq_one_letter_code
_entity_poly.pdbx_strand_id
1 'polypeptide(L)'
;ATTELKIGKLTTFLGGIRPVAQRELREGVRRPINHWLRVGSGAAGTIMLCAIVASSRRPAAELGSWLFAGLHSLLLGLICLIVPGLAADSIAREKREGTLGLLFLTPLTAGGIVAGKGLSLAIRVLTLWLAVLPVLTIPFLTGGVGWFDALTAMDLEFCAAVLCLGGGLLASSITQERNAAFALALLFGVAFVLLFGWLFVFWLLLQFGGLAVFAQLDWRMCVEESAMLFTGVSSRQFGGWAMLNTPTAIGRGFKSLLLTSPPVALLFFYVIVRFAAHRIARSWQDTVPSLRRERWLKRISAPLFRGWFARGMRRTLDHNPIAWLQQYSWKARLAKWGLCLAIVLLEGVFPHREWYEIQNTQGILLWMLAGVATFAGVNSFMQEKRSGALELILITPLSVNTIIIGRVQGLWKQFLPSVLVIGICFFISGMLSHGWGNSSWTDFLYISIVVTGSFLALPVFTTYFALRVKNLFAAALLTWVAMFIAPAFGGLAMDNQNASDLGICFGIFCGDLGFALLACFLLRHSLSRRIYSF
;
A
#
# COMPACT_ATOMS: atom_id res chain seq x y z
N ALA A 1 -49.34 5.72 5.02
CA ALA A 1 -48.90 4.30 4.96
C ALA A 1 -47.48 4.14 4.38
N THR A 2 -47.12 4.80 3.26
CA THR A 2 -45.77 4.68 2.64
C THR A 2 -44.66 5.33 3.46
N THR A 3 -44.93 6.40 4.19
CA THR A 3 -43.96 7.15 5.02
C THR A 3 -43.69 6.41 6.33
N GLU A 4 -44.70 5.86 6.97
CA GLU A 4 -44.56 5.06 8.20
C GLU A 4 -43.82 3.73 7.95
N LEU A 5 -44.04 3.11 6.80
CA LEU A 5 -43.30 1.89 6.39
C LEU A 5 -41.82 2.19 6.13
N LYS A 6 -41.48 3.40 5.64
CA LYS A 6 -40.07 3.83 5.47
C LYS A 6 -39.41 4.15 6.81
N ILE A 7 -40.11 4.80 7.72
CA ILE A 7 -39.62 5.11 9.06
C ILE A 7 -39.38 3.83 9.87
N GLY A 8 -40.34 2.88 9.83
CA GLY A 8 -40.18 1.59 10.49
C GLY A 8 -39.00 0.76 9.96
N LYS A 9 -38.71 0.80 8.65
CA LYS A 9 -37.52 0.16 8.07
C LYS A 9 -36.21 0.86 8.46
N LEU A 10 -36.24 2.19 8.63
CA LEU A 10 -35.07 2.96 9.06
C LEU A 10 -34.73 2.71 10.53
N THR A 11 -35.75 2.63 11.40
CA THR A 11 -35.58 2.33 12.83
C THR A 11 -35.08 0.91 13.08
N THR A 12 -35.56 -0.08 12.33
CA THR A 12 -35.05 -1.45 12.37
C THR A 12 -33.64 -1.56 11.82
N PHE A 13 -33.29 -0.81 10.80
CA PHE A 13 -31.91 -0.74 10.26
C PHE A 13 -30.93 -0.13 11.27
N LEU A 14 -31.28 1.01 11.85
CA LEU A 14 -30.48 1.68 12.89
C LEU A 14 -30.36 0.85 14.17
N GLY A 15 -31.45 0.16 14.56
CA GLY A 15 -31.47 -0.75 15.71
C GLY A 15 -30.49 -1.92 15.56
N GLY A 16 -30.25 -2.40 14.32
CA GLY A 16 -29.29 -3.47 14.04
C GLY A 16 -27.81 -3.02 14.01
N ILE A 17 -27.54 -1.76 13.72
CA ILE A 17 -26.15 -1.25 13.63
C ILE A 17 -25.50 -1.15 15.01
N ARG A 18 -26.21 -0.61 16.00
CA ARG A 18 -25.70 -0.31 17.34
C ARG A 18 -25.11 -1.53 18.07
N PRO A 19 -25.81 -2.67 18.19
CA PRO A 19 -25.28 -3.83 18.92
C PRO A 19 -24.03 -4.42 18.24
N VAL A 20 -23.98 -4.45 16.91
CA VAL A 20 -22.81 -4.93 16.16
C VAL A 20 -21.62 -3.99 16.40
N ALA A 21 -21.82 -2.68 16.26
CA ALA A 21 -20.75 -1.69 16.46
C ALA A 21 -20.22 -1.73 17.91
N GLN A 22 -21.09 -1.83 18.92
CA GLN A 22 -20.68 -1.92 20.32
C GLN A 22 -19.86 -3.18 20.62
N ARG A 23 -20.27 -4.34 20.09
CA ARG A 23 -19.51 -5.59 20.23
C ARG A 23 -18.12 -5.45 19.64
N GLU A 24 -18.03 -4.97 18.39
CA GLU A 24 -16.75 -4.79 17.68
C GLU A 24 -15.83 -3.76 18.35
N LEU A 25 -16.38 -2.67 18.89
CA LEU A 25 -15.60 -1.67 19.60
C LEU A 25 -15.04 -2.23 20.92
N ARG A 26 -15.86 -2.97 21.72
CA ARG A 26 -15.40 -3.62 22.95
C ARG A 26 -14.28 -4.63 22.69
N GLU A 27 -14.41 -5.44 21.62
CA GLU A 27 -13.36 -6.37 21.21
C GLU A 27 -12.11 -5.61 20.73
N GLY A 28 -12.30 -4.52 19.99
CA GLY A 28 -11.22 -3.70 19.46
C GLY A 28 -10.36 -3.03 20.54
N VAL A 29 -10.96 -2.56 21.62
CA VAL A 29 -10.23 -1.93 22.74
C VAL A 29 -9.25 -2.92 23.39
N ARG A 30 -9.59 -4.19 23.45
CA ARG A 30 -8.75 -5.23 24.05
C ARG A 30 -7.57 -5.66 23.17
N ARG A 31 -7.54 -5.24 21.90
CA ARG A 31 -6.46 -5.62 20.97
C ARG A 31 -5.29 -4.65 21.05
N PRO A 32 -4.08 -5.11 21.46
CA PRO A 32 -2.92 -4.24 21.62
C PRO A 32 -2.48 -3.57 20.31
N ILE A 33 -2.82 -4.15 19.16
CA ILE A 33 -2.49 -3.60 17.85
C ILE A 33 -3.06 -2.19 17.64
N ASN A 34 -4.24 -1.90 18.14
CA ASN A 34 -4.85 -0.57 18.00
C ASN A 34 -4.07 0.51 18.78
N HIS A 35 -3.52 0.14 19.93
CA HIS A 35 -2.65 1.03 20.70
C HIS A 35 -1.33 1.27 19.95
N TRP A 36 -0.67 0.21 19.50
CA TRP A 36 0.59 0.31 18.74
C TRP A 36 0.45 1.07 17.42
N LEU A 37 -0.69 0.96 16.74
CA LEU A 37 -0.95 1.74 15.53
C LEU A 37 -1.03 3.24 15.84
N ARG A 38 -1.67 3.64 16.95
CA ARG A 38 -1.73 5.06 17.36
C ARG A 38 -0.35 5.60 17.73
N VAL A 39 0.39 4.87 18.54
CA VAL A 39 1.76 5.23 18.91
C VAL A 39 2.65 5.28 17.68
N GLY A 40 2.54 4.29 16.78
CA GLY A 40 3.32 4.21 15.56
C GLY A 40 3.01 5.34 14.57
N SER A 41 1.75 5.73 14.39
CA SER A 41 1.37 6.84 13.52
C SER A 41 1.85 8.19 14.07
N GLY A 42 1.72 8.43 15.37
CA GLY A 42 2.26 9.62 16.02
C GLY A 42 3.78 9.68 15.95
N ALA A 43 4.46 8.56 16.23
CA ALA A 43 5.91 8.46 16.13
C ALA A 43 6.41 8.70 14.68
N ALA A 44 5.74 8.13 13.68
CA ALA A 44 6.07 8.36 12.27
C ALA A 44 5.97 9.84 11.89
N GLY A 45 4.89 10.53 12.34
CA GLY A 45 4.74 11.97 12.15
C GLY A 45 5.86 12.77 12.82
N THR A 46 6.22 12.43 14.05
CA THR A 46 7.31 13.10 14.78
C THR A 46 8.67 12.86 14.13
N ILE A 47 8.96 11.63 13.69
CA ILE A 47 10.21 11.31 12.98
C ILE A 47 10.29 12.09 11.66
N MET A 48 9.20 12.14 10.90
CA MET A 48 9.12 12.90 9.65
C MET A 48 9.36 14.39 9.88
N LEU A 49 8.75 14.96 10.92
CA LEU A 49 8.95 16.34 11.33
C LEU A 49 10.43 16.59 11.67
N CYS A 50 11.03 15.77 12.52
CA CYS A 50 12.44 15.89 12.90
C CYS A 50 13.36 15.76 11.68
N ALA A 51 13.09 14.83 10.77
CA ALA A 51 13.88 14.63 9.56
C ALA A 51 13.84 15.86 8.64
N ILE A 52 12.65 16.44 8.41
CA ILE A 52 12.51 17.65 7.57
C ILE A 52 13.21 18.84 8.23
N VAL A 53 13.05 19.05 9.55
CA VAL A 53 13.70 20.15 10.27
C VAL A 53 15.23 20.00 10.24
N ALA A 54 15.75 18.79 10.46
CA ALA A 54 17.19 18.53 10.47
C ALA A 54 17.83 18.69 9.09
N SER A 55 17.12 18.34 8.02
CA SER A 55 17.65 18.41 6.64
C SER A 55 17.47 19.78 5.98
N SER A 56 16.62 20.67 6.52
CA SER A 56 16.29 21.93 5.86
C SER A 56 17.04 23.13 6.45
N ARG A 57 17.69 23.91 5.56
CA ARG A 57 18.28 25.22 5.86
C ARG A 57 17.38 26.37 5.38
N ARG A 58 16.06 26.15 5.32
CA ARG A 58 15.09 27.09 4.72
C ARG A 58 14.59 28.12 5.74
N PRO A 59 14.12 29.31 5.28
CA PRO A 59 13.43 30.26 6.15
C PRO A 59 12.18 29.65 6.78
N ALA A 60 11.81 30.13 7.99
CA ALA A 60 10.72 29.53 8.79
C ALA A 60 9.39 29.41 8.04
N ALA A 61 8.97 30.44 7.28
CA ALA A 61 7.73 30.42 6.52
C ALA A 61 7.70 29.37 5.40
N GLU A 62 8.84 29.08 4.76
CA GLU A 62 8.97 28.02 3.79
C GLU A 62 9.01 26.65 4.45
N LEU A 63 9.68 26.57 5.59
CA LEU A 63 9.77 25.33 6.37
C LEU A 63 8.38 24.84 6.77
N GLY A 64 7.48 25.74 7.23
CA GLY A 64 6.12 25.40 7.64
C GLY A 64 5.30 24.75 6.53
N SER A 65 5.35 25.28 5.31
CA SER A 65 4.63 24.68 4.18
C SER A 65 5.20 23.33 3.74
N TRP A 66 6.53 23.14 3.80
CA TRP A 66 7.17 21.84 3.53
C TRP A 66 6.84 20.79 4.60
N LEU A 67 6.86 21.20 5.88
CA LEU A 67 6.42 20.34 6.98
C LEU A 67 4.97 19.91 6.80
N PHE A 68 4.10 20.85 6.45
CA PHE A 68 2.68 20.55 6.22
C PHE A 68 2.49 19.55 5.07
N ALA A 69 3.12 19.80 3.92
CA ALA A 69 3.05 18.92 2.77
C ALA A 69 3.57 17.51 3.08
N GLY A 70 4.72 17.42 3.76
CA GLY A 70 5.32 16.13 4.15
C GLY A 70 4.45 15.35 5.13
N LEU A 71 3.95 16.00 6.20
CA LEU A 71 3.09 15.36 7.19
C LEU A 71 1.75 14.94 6.59
N HIS A 72 1.15 15.77 5.74
CA HIS A 72 -0.09 15.43 5.02
C HIS A 72 0.12 14.23 4.09
N SER A 73 1.19 14.20 3.29
CA SER A 73 1.52 13.07 2.42
C SER A 73 1.74 11.77 3.20
N LEU A 74 2.45 11.85 4.32
CA LEU A 74 2.65 10.71 5.22
C LEU A 74 1.32 10.20 5.77
N LEU A 75 0.46 11.10 6.27
CA LEU A 75 -0.83 10.73 6.85
C LEU A 75 -1.76 10.11 5.79
N LEU A 76 -1.82 10.68 4.60
CA LEU A 76 -2.57 10.13 3.48
C LEU A 76 -2.06 8.73 3.09
N GLY A 77 -0.75 8.54 3.03
CA GLY A 77 -0.11 7.24 2.80
C GLY A 77 -0.46 6.22 3.90
N LEU A 78 -0.43 6.63 5.17
CA LEU A 78 -0.85 5.79 6.30
C LEU A 78 -2.34 5.42 6.22
N ILE A 79 -3.21 6.36 5.85
CA ILE A 79 -4.64 6.10 5.64
C ILE A 79 -4.82 5.04 4.54
N CYS A 80 -4.19 5.23 3.37
CA CYS A 80 -4.30 4.30 2.24
C CYS A 80 -3.75 2.89 2.55
N LEU A 81 -2.81 2.77 3.48
CA LEU A 81 -2.23 1.49 3.87
C LEU A 81 -2.98 0.82 5.04
N ILE A 82 -3.22 1.57 6.11
CA ILE A 82 -3.74 1.02 7.38
C ILE A 82 -5.24 0.77 7.31
N VAL A 83 -6.01 1.72 6.75
CA VAL A 83 -7.49 1.64 6.78
C VAL A 83 -8.03 0.43 6.01
N PRO A 84 -7.61 0.17 4.75
CA PRO A 84 -8.03 -1.05 4.06
C PRO A 84 -7.60 -2.32 4.79
N GLY A 85 -6.41 -2.30 5.37
CA GLY A 85 -5.88 -3.42 6.14
C GLY A 85 -6.70 -3.77 7.37
N LEU A 86 -7.16 -2.77 8.11
CA LEU A 86 -8.06 -2.95 9.26
C LEU A 86 -9.43 -3.51 8.84
N ALA A 87 -9.94 -3.07 7.69
CA ALA A 87 -11.25 -3.49 7.18
C ALA A 87 -11.22 -4.86 6.50
N ALA A 88 -10.08 -5.26 5.93
CA ALA A 88 -9.91 -6.48 5.13
C ALA A 88 -10.33 -7.77 5.85
N ASP A 89 -10.05 -7.87 7.14
CA ASP A 89 -10.33 -9.10 7.91
C ASP A 89 -11.67 -9.06 8.67
N SER A 90 -12.40 -7.96 8.59
CA SER A 90 -13.59 -7.73 9.42
C SER A 90 -14.74 -8.74 9.16
N ILE A 91 -14.99 -9.08 7.90
CA ILE A 91 -16.04 -10.02 7.47
C ILE A 91 -15.41 -11.37 7.08
N ALA A 92 -14.26 -11.33 6.43
CA ALA A 92 -13.53 -12.52 6.00
C ALA A 92 -13.19 -13.45 7.17
N ARG A 93 -12.92 -12.90 8.35
CA ARG A 93 -12.69 -13.67 9.58
C ARG A 93 -13.92 -14.46 10.00
N GLU A 94 -15.11 -13.84 10.05
CA GLU A 94 -16.36 -14.51 10.42
C GLU A 94 -16.76 -15.59 9.40
N LYS A 95 -16.44 -15.37 8.12
CA LYS A 95 -16.61 -16.40 7.09
C LYS A 95 -15.71 -17.62 7.33
N ARG A 96 -14.44 -17.40 7.71
CA ARG A 96 -13.51 -18.50 8.00
C ARG A 96 -13.85 -19.27 9.27
N GLU A 97 -14.32 -18.56 10.30
CA GLU A 97 -14.71 -19.13 11.58
C GLU A 97 -16.11 -19.74 11.56
N GLY A 98 -16.84 -19.63 10.43
CA GLY A 98 -18.22 -20.12 10.30
C GLY A 98 -19.25 -19.33 11.14
N THR A 99 -18.82 -18.27 11.83
CA THR A 99 -19.66 -17.48 12.72
C THR A 99 -20.62 -16.54 12.00
N LEU A 100 -20.37 -16.28 10.70
CA LEU A 100 -21.26 -15.45 9.87
C LEU A 100 -22.67 -16.02 9.80
N GLY A 101 -22.82 -17.35 9.69
CA GLY A 101 -24.12 -18.03 9.71
C GLY A 101 -24.89 -17.79 11.01
N LEU A 102 -24.20 -17.78 12.15
CA LEU A 102 -24.81 -17.50 13.45
C LEU A 102 -25.37 -16.07 13.54
N LEU A 103 -24.69 -15.10 12.89
CA LEU A 103 -25.18 -13.72 12.82
C LEU A 103 -26.48 -13.62 12.01
N PHE A 104 -26.65 -14.44 10.97
CA PHE A 104 -27.89 -14.47 10.18
C PHE A 104 -29.05 -15.19 10.88
N LEU A 105 -28.79 -15.94 11.96
CA LEU A 105 -29.84 -16.47 12.82
C LEU A 105 -30.43 -15.41 13.78
N THR A 106 -29.75 -14.29 13.95
CA THR A 106 -30.27 -13.12 14.67
C THR A 106 -31.13 -12.25 13.75
N PRO A 107 -32.05 -11.40 14.26
CA PRO A 107 -32.90 -10.53 13.44
C PRO A 107 -32.10 -9.37 12.79
N LEU A 108 -30.82 -9.57 12.49
CA LEU A 108 -29.95 -8.57 11.88
C LEU A 108 -29.98 -8.68 10.35
N THR A 109 -30.12 -7.55 9.69
CA THR A 109 -30.00 -7.48 8.23
C THR A 109 -28.52 -7.51 7.79
N ALA A 110 -28.22 -8.08 6.61
CA ALA A 110 -26.88 -8.06 6.06
C ALA A 110 -26.31 -6.63 5.97
N GLY A 111 -27.17 -5.65 5.63
CA GLY A 111 -26.80 -4.23 5.62
C GLY A 111 -26.44 -3.70 7.01
N GLY A 112 -27.19 -4.08 8.04
CA GLY A 112 -26.93 -3.70 9.43
C GLY A 112 -25.61 -4.28 9.95
N ILE A 113 -25.27 -5.53 9.59
CA ILE A 113 -23.99 -6.16 9.94
C ILE A 113 -22.83 -5.41 9.30
N VAL A 114 -22.87 -5.16 7.98
CA VAL A 114 -21.78 -4.46 7.27
C VAL A 114 -21.63 -3.02 7.76
N ALA A 115 -22.75 -2.30 7.92
CA ALA A 115 -22.75 -0.93 8.41
C ALA A 115 -22.25 -0.83 9.86
N GLY A 116 -22.63 -1.76 10.74
CA GLY A 116 -22.17 -1.81 12.13
C GLY A 116 -20.65 -2.05 12.23
N LYS A 117 -20.13 -2.95 11.40
CA LYS A 117 -18.68 -3.17 11.28
C LYS A 117 -17.98 -1.94 10.69
N GLY A 118 -18.54 -1.34 9.65
CA GLY A 118 -18.04 -0.09 9.05
C GLY A 118 -17.97 1.04 10.07
N LEU A 119 -19.00 1.24 10.89
CA LEU A 119 -19.03 2.27 11.94
C LEU A 119 -17.96 2.04 13.01
N SER A 120 -17.79 0.80 13.46
CA SER A 120 -16.74 0.48 14.45
C SER A 120 -15.33 0.75 13.91
N LEU A 121 -15.10 0.43 12.63
CA LEU A 121 -13.83 0.71 11.95
C LEU A 121 -13.63 2.21 11.73
N ALA A 122 -14.66 2.95 11.34
CA ALA A 122 -14.61 4.40 11.18
C ALA A 122 -14.19 5.10 12.48
N ILE A 123 -14.76 4.68 13.64
CA ILE A 123 -14.34 5.20 14.95
C ILE A 123 -12.87 4.88 15.26
N ARG A 124 -12.38 3.69 14.89
CA ARG A 124 -10.95 3.35 15.05
C ARG A 124 -10.06 4.22 14.18
N VAL A 125 -10.44 4.44 12.91
CA VAL A 125 -9.71 5.33 12.00
C VAL A 125 -9.68 6.76 12.53
N LEU A 126 -10.80 7.26 13.03
CA LEU A 126 -10.87 8.57 13.67
C LEU A 126 -9.89 8.69 14.84
N THR A 127 -9.78 7.65 15.68
CA THR A 127 -8.82 7.67 16.81
C THR A 127 -7.37 7.62 16.38
N LEU A 128 -7.04 7.02 15.22
CA LEU A 128 -5.71 7.07 14.62
C LEU A 128 -5.40 8.48 14.09
N TRP A 129 -6.36 9.08 13.42
CA TRP A 129 -6.25 10.45 12.89
C TRP A 129 -6.02 11.46 14.03
N LEU A 130 -6.82 11.37 15.11
CA LEU A 130 -6.65 12.21 16.30
C LEU A 130 -5.28 12.05 16.97
N ALA A 131 -4.64 10.88 16.87
CA ALA A 131 -3.31 10.66 17.43
C ALA A 131 -2.20 11.44 16.70
N VAL A 132 -2.38 11.74 15.42
CA VAL A 132 -1.43 12.53 14.61
C VAL A 132 -1.72 14.04 14.68
N LEU A 133 -2.93 14.42 15.05
CA LEU A 133 -3.39 15.80 15.05
C LEU A 133 -2.46 16.78 15.81
N PRO A 134 -1.88 16.45 16.99
CA PRO A 134 -0.94 17.36 17.67
C PRO A 134 0.31 17.66 16.84
N VAL A 135 0.81 16.70 16.06
CA VAL A 135 1.97 16.90 15.19
C VAL A 135 1.61 17.79 13.99
N LEU A 136 0.38 17.67 13.48
CA LEU A 136 -0.14 18.48 12.37
C LEU A 136 -0.35 19.96 12.75
N THR A 137 -0.39 20.31 14.04
CA THR A 137 -0.49 21.72 14.47
C THR A 137 0.83 22.49 14.38
N ILE A 138 1.97 21.79 14.39
CA ILE A 138 3.31 22.41 14.40
C ILE A 138 3.57 23.25 13.14
N PRO A 139 3.24 22.83 11.91
CA PRO A 139 3.40 23.66 10.71
C PRO A 139 2.69 25.02 10.75
N PHE A 140 1.55 25.11 11.48
CA PHE A 140 0.84 26.37 11.66
C PHE A 140 1.64 27.34 12.54
N LEU A 141 2.34 26.84 13.54
CA LEU A 141 3.16 27.66 14.45
C LEU A 141 4.40 28.21 13.74
N THR A 142 4.93 27.48 12.75
CA THR A 142 6.08 27.93 11.94
C THR A 142 5.67 28.90 10.83
N GLY A 143 4.39 28.98 10.51
CA GLY A 143 3.84 29.85 9.48
C GLY A 143 3.87 29.27 8.07
N GLY A 144 3.31 30.00 7.10
CA GLY A 144 3.27 29.57 5.69
C GLY A 144 2.13 28.60 5.33
N VAL A 145 1.21 28.31 6.26
CA VAL A 145 0.02 27.45 6.06
C VAL A 145 -1.24 28.23 6.42
N GLY A 146 -2.19 28.29 5.49
CA GLY A 146 -3.48 28.93 5.71
C GLY A 146 -4.53 27.98 6.31
N TRP A 147 -5.58 28.52 6.93
CA TRP A 147 -6.71 27.72 7.43
C TRP A 147 -7.41 26.94 6.30
N PHE A 148 -7.42 27.51 5.11
CA PHE A 148 -8.04 26.89 3.95
C PHE A 148 -7.24 25.66 3.48
N ASP A 149 -5.91 25.74 3.53
CA ASP A 149 -5.02 24.62 3.19
C ASP A 149 -5.24 23.45 4.15
N ALA A 150 -5.41 23.76 5.44
CA ALA A 150 -5.71 22.74 6.44
C ALA A 150 -7.08 22.07 6.21
N LEU A 151 -8.11 22.87 5.91
CA LEU A 151 -9.45 22.33 5.66
C LEU A 151 -9.46 21.44 4.40
N THR A 152 -8.75 21.82 3.34
CA THR A 152 -8.65 21.01 2.12
C THR A 152 -7.89 19.70 2.38
N ALA A 153 -6.82 19.75 3.14
CA ALA A 153 -6.08 18.56 3.52
C ALA A 153 -6.94 17.60 4.37
N MET A 154 -7.63 18.11 5.37
CA MET A 154 -8.55 17.33 6.21
C MET A 154 -9.70 16.71 5.40
N ASP A 155 -10.25 17.43 4.44
CA ASP A 155 -11.30 16.93 3.55
C ASP A 155 -10.80 15.78 2.68
N LEU A 156 -9.63 15.95 2.09
CA LEU A 156 -8.99 14.89 1.28
C LEU A 156 -8.71 13.63 2.10
N GLU A 157 -8.15 13.79 3.30
CA GLU A 157 -7.89 12.69 4.22
C GLU A 157 -9.17 11.98 4.66
N PHE A 158 -10.24 12.75 4.93
CA PHE A 158 -11.56 12.19 5.26
C PHE A 158 -12.12 11.39 4.09
N CYS A 159 -12.13 11.93 2.89
CA CYS A 159 -12.60 11.25 1.69
C CYS A 159 -11.78 9.98 1.42
N ALA A 160 -10.46 10.05 1.51
CA ALA A 160 -9.58 8.90 1.36
C ALA A 160 -9.87 7.82 2.41
N ALA A 161 -10.05 8.19 3.68
CA ALA A 161 -10.37 7.24 4.75
C ALA A 161 -11.70 6.52 4.51
N VAL A 162 -12.74 7.25 4.10
CA VAL A 162 -14.07 6.69 3.79
C VAL A 162 -14.00 5.72 2.61
N LEU A 163 -13.30 6.08 1.54
CA LEU A 163 -13.14 5.26 0.35
C LEU A 163 -12.30 4.01 0.61
N CYS A 164 -11.19 4.15 1.34
CA CYS A 164 -10.33 3.05 1.76
C CYS A 164 -11.08 2.06 2.68
N LEU A 165 -11.93 2.58 3.57
CA LEU A 165 -12.79 1.76 4.42
C LEU A 165 -13.79 0.96 3.58
N GLY A 166 -14.43 1.61 2.60
CA GLY A 166 -15.32 0.96 1.65
C GLY A 166 -14.63 -0.15 0.86
N GLY A 167 -13.46 0.14 0.31
CA GLY A 167 -12.64 -0.83 -0.42
C GLY A 167 -12.28 -2.05 0.42
N GLY A 168 -11.89 -1.84 1.68
CA GLY A 168 -11.58 -2.91 2.62
C GLY A 168 -12.78 -3.77 2.97
N LEU A 169 -13.95 -3.18 3.24
CA LEU A 169 -15.19 -3.91 3.50
C LEU A 169 -15.64 -4.71 2.28
N LEU A 170 -15.53 -4.14 1.09
CA LEU A 170 -15.86 -4.84 -0.15
C LEU A 170 -14.94 -6.05 -0.37
N ALA A 171 -13.63 -5.88 -0.23
CA ALA A 171 -12.66 -6.96 -0.35
C ALA A 171 -12.93 -8.09 0.65
N SER A 172 -13.22 -7.73 1.91
CA SER A 172 -13.59 -8.66 2.98
C SER A 172 -14.88 -9.43 2.70
N SER A 173 -15.81 -8.83 1.95
CA SER A 173 -17.04 -9.49 1.53
C SER A 173 -16.85 -10.52 0.41
N ILE A 174 -15.81 -10.35 -0.43
CA ILE A 174 -15.56 -11.17 -1.62
C ILE A 174 -14.73 -12.40 -1.29
N THR A 175 -13.73 -12.28 -0.41
CA THR A 175 -12.73 -13.32 -0.15
C THR A 175 -12.87 -13.91 1.25
N GLN A 176 -12.48 -15.19 1.38
CA GLN A 176 -12.36 -15.86 2.67
C GLN A 176 -10.90 -15.87 3.16
N GLU A 177 -9.95 -15.99 2.25
CA GLU A 177 -8.52 -15.99 2.59
C GLU A 177 -8.07 -14.62 3.10
N ARG A 178 -7.46 -14.56 4.28
CA ARG A 178 -6.97 -13.33 4.92
C ARG A 178 -6.05 -12.51 4.02
N ASN A 179 -5.12 -13.20 3.36
CA ASN A 179 -4.09 -12.54 2.55
C ASN A 179 -4.66 -11.97 1.24
N ALA A 180 -5.59 -12.72 0.62
CA ALA A 180 -6.30 -12.23 -0.55
C ALA A 180 -7.24 -11.08 -0.20
N ALA A 181 -7.91 -11.13 0.95
CA ALA A 181 -8.72 -10.03 1.46
C ALA A 181 -7.90 -8.75 1.65
N PHE A 182 -6.70 -8.89 2.21
CA PHE A 182 -5.81 -7.76 2.43
C PHE A 182 -5.28 -7.16 1.12
N ALA A 183 -4.79 -7.98 0.20
CA ALA A 183 -4.30 -7.53 -1.10
C ALA A 183 -5.39 -6.82 -1.92
N LEU A 184 -6.62 -7.40 -1.93
CA LEU A 184 -7.77 -6.79 -2.59
C LEU A 184 -8.25 -5.52 -1.88
N ALA A 185 -8.15 -5.44 -0.55
CA ALA A 185 -8.52 -4.26 0.20
C ALA A 185 -7.61 -3.08 -0.14
N LEU A 186 -6.30 -3.30 -0.21
CA LEU A 186 -5.34 -2.30 -0.66
C LEU A 186 -5.61 -1.87 -2.11
N LEU A 187 -5.80 -2.84 -3.00
CA LEU A 187 -6.10 -2.56 -4.41
C LEU A 187 -7.37 -1.72 -4.56
N PHE A 188 -8.47 -2.12 -3.93
CA PHE A 188 -9.74 -1.38 -4.01
C PHE A 188 -9.65 -0.03 -3.30
N GLY A 189 -8.97 0.04 -2.14
CA GLY A 189 -8.78 1.30 -1.40
C GLY A 189 -8.07 2.34 -2.27
N VAL A 190 -6.91 1.99 -2.80
CA VAL A 190 -6.13 2.87 -3.67
C VAL A 190 -6.89 3.17 -4.97
N ALA A 191 -7.49 2.16 -5.61
CA ALA A 191 -8.26 2.36 -6.84
C ALA A 191 -9.45 3.31 -6.64
N PHE A 192 -10.17 3.22 -5.51
CA PHE A 192 -11.29 4.11 -5.22
C PHE A 192 -10.83 5.54 -4.93
N VAL A 193 -9.72 5.71 -4.23
CA VAL A 193 -9.12 7.03 -3.98
C VAL A 193 -8.68 7.67 -5.30
N LEU A 194 -7.98 6.92 -6.16
CA LEU A 194 -7.55 7.43 -7.47
C LEU A 194 -8.73 7.74 -8.40
N LEU A 195 -9.73 6.85 -8.44
CA LEU A 195 -10.96 7.08 -9.22
C LEU A 195 -11.71 8.32 -8.74
N PHE A 196 -11.83 8.48 -7.43
CA PHE A 196 -12.47 9.65 -6.83
C PHE A 196 -11.70 10.93 -7.16
N GLY A 197 -10.37 10.93 -7.03
CA GLY A 197 -9.51 12.05 -7.41
C GLY A 197 -9.65 12.40 -8.89
N TRP A 198 -9.70 11.38 -9.76
CA TRP A 198 -9.90 11.60 -11.20
C TRP A 198 -11.28 12.18 -11.53
N LEU A 199 -12.35 11.66 -10.92
CA LEU A 199 -13.71 12.21 -11.06
C LEU A 199 -13.79 13.64 -10.54
N PHE A 200 -13.05 13.95 -9.49
CA PHE A 200 -12.94 15.25 -8.89
C PHE A 200 -12.27 16.27 -9.83
N VAL A 201 -11.13 15.91 -10.43
CA VAL A 201 -10.46 16.73 -11.44
C VAL A 201 -11.36 16.92 -12.67
N PHE A 202 -11.99 15.84 -13.14
CA PHE A 202 -12.93 15.90 -14.26
C PHE A 202 -14.11 16.86 -14.00
N TRP A 203 -14.68 16.84 -12.81
CA TRP A 203 -15.74 17.74 -12.40
C TRP A 203 -15.28 19.21 -12.34
N LEU A 204 -14.07 19.46 -11.83
CA LEU A 204 -13.45 20.79 -11.87
C LEU A 204 -13.34 21.32 -13.31
N LEU A 205 -12.83 20.50 -14.22
CA LEU A 205 -12.69 20.86 -15.62
C LEU A 205 -14.03 21.22 -16.29
N LEU A 206 -15.09 20.49 -15.95
CA LEU A 206 -16.44 20.82 -16.44
C LEU A 206 -16.96 22.15 -15.92
N GLN A 207 -16.61 22.56 -14.71
CA GLN A 207 -17.02 23.85 -14.12
C GLN A 207 -16.29 25.06 -14.75
N PHE A 208 -15.03 24.87 -15.18
CA PHE A 208 -14.16 25.99 -15.59
C PHE A 208 -14.11 26.26 -17.10
N GLY A 209 -14.59 25.42 -17.95
CA GLY A 209 -14.44 25.69 -19.38
C GLY A 209 -15.22 24.80 -20.32
N GLY A 210 -15.99 23.89 -19.78
CA GLY A 210 -16.70 22.93 -20.61
C GLY A 210 -15.77 22.02 -21.43
N LEU A 211 -16.36 21.28 -22.36
CA LEU A 211 -15.65 20.34 -23.25
C LEU A 211 -14.54 20.98 -24.12
N ALA A 212 -14.56 22.28 -24.35
CA ALA A 212 -13.57 22.99 -25.17
C ALA A 212 -12.19 23.08 -24.49
N VAL A 213 -12.16 23.26 -23.15
CA VAL A 213 -10.91 23.21 -22.38
C VAL A 213 -10.41 21.78 -22.27
N PHE A 214 -11.31 20.81 -22.20
CA PHE A 214 -10.97 19.38 -22.17
C PHE A 214 -10.27 18.91 -23.47
N ALA A 215 -10.67 19.46 -24.62
CA ALA A 215 -10.04 19.11 -25.90
C ALA A 215 -8.64 19.74 -26.08
N GLN A 216 -8.32 20.80 -25.33
CA GLN A 216 -7.01 21.48 -25.37
C GLN A 216 -6.10 21.08 -24.20
N LEU A 217 -6.65 20.50 -23.13
CA LEU A 217 -5.86 20.00 -22.00
C LEU A 217 -5.26 18.63 -22.36
N ASP A 218 -3.93 18.57 -22.29
CA ASP A 218 -3.25 17.29 -22.31
C ASP A 218 -3.74 16.48 -21.08
N TRP A 219 -4.47 15.37 -21.31
CA TRP A 219 -5.02 14.51 -20.24
C TRP A 219 -3.92 14.08 -19.24
N ARG A 220 -2.67 14.13 -19.67
CA ARG A 220 -1.47 13.86 -18.88
C ARG A 220 -1.26 14.88 -17.77
N MET A 221 -1.47 16.16 -18.06
CA MET A 221 -1.43 17.21 -17.02
C MET A 221 -2.49 17.01 -15.95
N CYS A 222 -3.68 16.53 -16.32
CA CYS A 222 -4.74 16.26 -15.33
C CYS A 222 -4.40 15.08 -14.42
N VAL A 223 -3.69 14.06 -14.90
CA VAL A 223 -3.24 12.93 -14.09
C VAL A 223 -2.08 13.35 -13.18
N GLU A 224 -1.15 14.16 -13.68
CA GLU A 224 -0.03 14.71 -12.91
C GLU A 224 -0.55 15.65 -11.80
N GLU A 225 -1.46 16.57 -12.11
CA GLU A 225 -2.08 17.45 -11.09
C GLU A 225 -2.87 16.65 -10.06
N SER A 226 -3.58 15.60 -10.45
CA SER A 226 -4.28 14.74 -9.49
C SER A 226 -3.30 13.98 -8.60
N ALA A 227 -2.21 13.45 -9.14
CA ALA A 227 -1.15 12.81 -8.36
C ALA A 227 -0.45 13.80 -7.43
N MET A 228 -0.23 15.03 -7.88
CA MET A 228 0.37 16.11 -7.11
C MET A 228 -0.55 16.63 -6.00
N LEU A 229 -1.86 16.71 -6.22
CA LEU A 229 -2.86 16.98 -5.17
C LEU A 229 -2.79 15.92 -4.06
N PHE A 230 -2.57 14.65 -4.44
CA PHE A 230 -2.43 13.56 -3.47
C PHE A 230 -1.09 13.57 -2.73
N THR A 231 -0.01 14.03 -3.34
CA THR A 231 1.32 14.01 -2.70
C THR A 231 1.66 15.30 -1.93
N GLY A 232 0.88 16.36 -2.10
CA GLY A 232 1.10 17.65 -1.42
C GLY A 232 2.40 18.38 -1.83
N VAL A 233 3.17 17.83 -2.76
CA VAL A 233 4.51 18.34 -3.14
C VAL A 233 4.45 19.55 -4.06
N SER A 234 3.38 19.71 -4.82
CA SER A 234 3.32 20.65 -5.95
C SER A 234 2.70 22.01 -5.71
N SER A 235 2.18 22.27 -4.52
CA SER A 235 1.38 23.48 -4.29
C SER A 235 2.12 24.82 -4.51
N ARG A 236 3.45 24.83 -4.50
CA ARG A 236 4.25 26.06 -4.67
C ARG A 236 4.82 26.29 -6.06
N GLN A 237 5.14 25.25 -6.82
CA GLN A 237 5.67 25.44 -8.17
C GLN A 237 4.62 25.90 -9.18
N PHE A 238 3.34 25.59 -8.96
CA PHE A 238 2.24 25.94 -9.86
C PHE A 238 1.23 26.95 -9.32
N GLY A 239 1.45 27.56 -8.16
CA GLY A 239 0.51 28.54 -7.60
C GLY A 239 -0.89 27.97 -7.27
N GLY A 240 -1.06 26.65 -7.25
CA GLY A 240 -2.35 25.97 -7.07
C GLY A 240 -3.06 26.40 -5.77
N TRP A 241 -2.33 26.46 -4.67
CA TRP A 241 -2.86 26.93 -3.39
C TRP A 241 -3.06 28.45 -3.35
N ALA A 242 -2.25 29.23 -4.09
CA ALA A 242 -2.46 30.66 -4.25
C ALA A 242 -3.71 30.97 -5.08
N MET A 243 -4.08 30.13 -6.06
CA MET A 243 -5.32 30.27 -6.83
C MET A 243 -6.57 30.08 -5.96
N LEU A 244 -6.51 29.34 -4.85
CA LEU A 244 -7.64 29.15 -3.94
C LEU A 244 -8.00 30.41 -3.14
N ASN A 245 -7.03 31.28 -2.91
CA ASN A 245 -7.23 32.55 -2.21
C ASN A 245 -7.62 33.70 -3.15
N THR A 246 -7.64 33.50 -4.48
CA THR A 246 -8.08 34.53 -5.40
C THR A 246 -9.61 34.61 -5.45
N PRO A 247 -10.21 35.80 -5.52
CA PRO A 247 -11.67 35.99 -5.69
C PRO A 247 -12.18 35.59 -7.09
N THR A 248 -11.37 34.91 -7.88
CA THR A 248 -11.66 34.44 -9.22
C THR A 248 -12.69 33.31 -9.24
N ALA A 249 -13.24 32.99 -10.40
CA ALA A 249 -14.15 31.86 -10.61
C ALA A 249 -13.54 30.53 -10.12
N ILE A 250 -12.21 30.39 -10.25
CA ILE A 250 -11.42 29.20 -9.81
C ILE A 250 -11.51 29.02 -8.28
N GLY A 251 -11.28 30.06 -7.48
CA GLY A 251 -11.39 29.98 -6.03
C GLY A 251 -12.80 29.63 -5.54
N ARG A 252 -13.86 30.14 -6.24
CA ARG A 252 -15.24 29.77 -5.93
C ARG A 252 -15.58 28.33 -6.27
N GLY A 253 -15.06 27.79 -7.37
CA GLY A 253 -15.23 26.41 -7.76
C GLY A 253 -14.57 25.47 -6.78
N PHE A 254 -13.37 25.77 -6.32
CA PHE A 254 -12.67 24.98 -5.29
C PHE A 254 -13.40 24.99 -3.95
N LYS A 255 -13.98 26.12 -3.52
CA LYS A 255 -14.80 26.18 -2.30
C LYS A 255 -16.08 25.35 -2.42
N SER A 256 -16.75 25.39 -3.59
CA SER A 256 -17.93 24.55 -3.83
C SER A 256 -17.60 23.06 -3.81
N LEU A 257 -16.42 22.71 -4.27
CA LEU A 257 -15.92 21.36 -4.31
C LEU A 257 -15.66 20.80 -2.90
N LEU A 258 -15.01 21.55 -2.03
CA LEU A 258 -14.77 21.20 -0.63
C LEU A 258 -16.08 20.91 0.11
N LEU A 259 -17.16 21.60 -0.25
CA LEU A 259 -18.49 21.34 0.31
C LEU A 259 -19.15 20.09 -0.27
N THR A 260 -18.81 19.69 -1.50
CA THR A 260 -19.47 18.59 -2.21
C THR A 260 -18.69 17.27 -2.11
N SER A 261 -17.38 17.28 -1.87
CA SER A 261 -16.54 16.07 -1.79
C SER A 261 -16.94 15.11 -0.66
N PRO A 262 -17.17 15.51 0.61
CA PRO A 262 -17.55 14.59 1.67
C PRO A 262 -18.89 13.89 1.42
N PRO A 263 -19.98 14.60 1.04
CA PRO A 263 -21.24 13.93 0.76
C PRO A 263 -21.16 12.96 -0.43
N VAL A 264 -20.37 13.28 -1.47
CA VAL A 264 -20.16 12.37 -2.61
C VAL A 264 -19.37 11.14 -2.18
N ALA A 265 -18.30 11.31 -1.39
CA ALA A 265 -17.54 10.17 -0.84
C ALA A 265 -18.41 9.27 0.05
N LEU A 266 -19.28 9.85 0.89
CA LEU A 266 -20.23 9.10 1.71
C LEU A 266 -21.29 8.39 0.88
N LEU A 267 -21.78 9.00 -0.19
CA LEU A 267 -22.71 8.35 -1.12
C LEU A 267 -22.04 7.14 -1.80
N PHE A 268 -20.80 7.32 -2.25
CA PHE A 268 -20.01 6.23 -2.85
C PHE A 268 -19.78 5.08 -1.85
N PHE A 269 -19.42 5.43 -0.62
CA PHE A 269 -19.31 4.47 0.48
C PHE A 269 -20.62 3.72 0.74
N TYR A 270 -21.76 4.43 0.77
CA TYR A 270 -23.07 3.81 0.92
C TYR A 270 -23.35 2.78 -0.18
N VAL A 271 -23.07 3.12 -1.43
CA VAL A 271 -23.22 2.20 -2.58
C VAL A 271 -22.35 0.95 -2.39
N ILE A 272 -21.08 1.14 -1.97
CA ILE A 272 -20.16 0.03 -1.71
C ILE A 272 -20.70 -0.87 -0.58
N VAL A 273 -21.16 -0.28 0.52
CA VAL A 273 -21.74 -1.04 1.66
C VAL A 273 -22.97 -1.82 1.23
N ARG A 274 -23.85 -1.23 0.40
CA ARG A 274 -25.01 -1.91 -0.17
C ARG A 274 -24.61 -3.10 -1.04
N PHE A 275 -23.60 -2.93 -1.87
CA PHE A 275 -23.08 -3.99 -2.72
C PHE A 275 -22.42 -5.11 -1.88
N ALA A 276 -21.61 -4.76 -0.89
CA ALA A 276 -21.00 -5.71 0.04
C ALA A 276 -22.09 -6.51 0.82
N ALA A 277 -23.11 -5.82 1.32
CA ALA A 277 -24.24 -6.46 2.00
C ALA A 277 -25.00 -7.45 1.10
N HIS A 278 -25.26 -7.05 -0.15
CA HIS A 278 -25.90 -7.94 -1.13
C HIS A 278 -25.06 -9.19 -1.45
N ARG A 279 -23.75 -9.01 -1.55
CA ARG A 279 -22.80 -10.12 -1.75
C ARG A 279 -22.81 -11.08 -0.57
N ILE A 280 -22.78 -10.57 0.67
CA ILE A 280 -22.79 -11.39 1.87
C ILE A 280 -24.11 -12.16 1.99
N ALA A 281 -25.25 -11.50 1.76
CA ALA A 281 -26.57 -12.14 1.79
C ALA A 281 -26.69 -13.33 0.83
N ARG A 282 -25.92 -13.32 -0.29
CA ARG A 282 -25.90 -14.42 -1.25
C ARG A 282 -24.80 -15.47 -1.01
N SER A 283 -23.74 -15.11 -0.30
CA SER A 283 -22.52 -15.93 -0.16
C SER A 283 -22.33 -16.54 1.22
N TRP A 284 -23.29 -16.42 2.13
CA TRP A 284 -23.19 -16.97 3.47
C TRP A 284 -23.41 -18.50 3.52
N GLN A 285 -24.11 -19.06 2.53
CA GLN A 285 -24.22 -20.49 2.34
C GLN A 285 -23.06 -20.99 1.48
N ASP A 286 -22.44 -22.08 1.88
CA ASP A 286 -21.38 -22.73 1.11
C ASP A 286 -21.97 -23.30 -0.19
N THR A 287 -21.90 -22.54 -1.26
CA THR A 287 -22.28 -23.01 -2.59
C THR A 287 -21.10 -23.76 -3.20
N VAL A 288 -21.31 -25.00 -3.59
CA VAL A 288 -20.34 -25.79 -4.36
C VAL A 288 -19.90 -24.97 -5.58
N PRO A 289 -18.60 -24.78 -5.78
CA PRO A 289 -18.11 -23.97 -6.91
C PRO A 289 -18.61 -24.54 -8.22
N SER A 290 -19.24 -23.70 -9.06
CA SER A 290 -19.77 -24.15 -10.34
C SER A 290 -18.65 -24.69 -11.24
N LEU A 291 -18.90 -25.81 -11.92
CA LEU A 291 -17.96 -26.43 -12.87
C LEU A 291 -17.46 -25.48 -13.97
N ARG A 292 -18.25 -24.46 -14.31
CA ARG A 292 -17.85 -23.39 -15.25
C ARG A 292 -16.74 -22.50 -14.65
N ARG A 293 -16.87 -22.12 -13.37
CA ARG A 293 -15.87 -21.31 -12.66
C ARG A 293 -14.57 -22.08 -12.51
N GLU A 294 -14.64 -23.37 -12.20
CA GLU A 294 -13.45 -24.23 -12.07
C GLU A 294 -12.72 -24.39 -13.40
N ARG A 295 -13.45 -24.63 -14.49
CA ARG A 295 -12.88 -24.70 -15.85
C ARG A 295 -12.26 -23.38 -16.29
N TRP A 296 -12.91 -22.26 -15.99
CA TRP A 296 -12.41 -20.92 -16.30
C TRP A 296 -11.14 -20.60 -15.51
N LEU A 297 -11.11 -20.90 -14.21
CA LEU A 297 -9.92 -20.76 -13.36
C LEU A 297 -8.77 -21.66 -13.85
N LYS A 298 -9.04 -22.91 -14.24
CA LYS A 298 -8.05 -23.81 -14.82
C LYS A 298 -7.47 -23.28 -16.14
N ARG A 299 -8.28 -22.62 -16.98
CA ARG A 299 -7.81 -21.99 -18.23
C ARG A 299 -6.91 -20.78 -17.96
N ILE A 300 -7.30 -19.88 -17.06
CA ILE A 300 -6.51 -18.68 -16.70
C ILE A 300 -5.24 -19.06 -15.94
N SER A 301 -5.31 -20.07 -15.08
CA SER A 301 -4.15 -20.55 -14.35
C SER A 301 -3.16 -21.37 -15.21
N ALA A 302 -3.54 -21.75 -16.42
CA ALA A 302 -2.64 -22.46 -17.33
C ALA A 302 -1.55 -21.51 -17.86
N PRO A 303 -0.27 -21.94 -17.93
CA PRO A 303 0.79 -21.12 -18.51
C PRO A 303 0.60 -20.95 -20.02
N LEU A 304 0.81 -19.73 -20.54
CA LEU A 304 0.69 -19.41 -21.98
C LEU A 304 1.62 -20.28 -22.84
N PHE A 305 2.86 -20.52 -22.38
CA PHE A 305 3.87 -21.33 -23.08
C PHE A 305 4.20 -22.58 -22.28
N ARG A 306 3.31 -23.60 -22.34
CA ARG A 306 3.40 -24.80 -21.50
C ARG A 306 4.74 -25.55 -21.62
N GLY A 307 5.29 -25.71 -22.82
CA GLY A 307 6.54 -26.44 -23.05
C GLY A 307 7.77 -25.71 -22.50
N TRP A 308 7.83 -24.41 -22.67
CA TRP A 308 8.92 -23.58 -22.16
C TRP A 308 8.86 -23.47 -20.63
N PHE A 309 7.66 -23.27 -20.08
CA PHE A 309 7.41 -23.26 -18.65
C PHE A 309 7.80 -24.59 -18.00
N ALA A 310 7.40 -25.72 -18.58
CA ALA A 310 7.72 -27.04 -18.05
C ALA A 310 9.23 -27.32 -18.04
N ARG A 311 9.96 -26.95 -19.09
CA ARG A 311 11.42 -27.07 -19.15
C ARG A 311 12.11 -26.20 -18.09
N GLY A 312 11.68 -24.94 -17.94
CA GLY A 312 12.20 -24.05 -16.90
C GLY A 312 11.93 -24.56 -15.48
N MET A 313 10.72 -25.08 -15.26
CA MET A 313 10.34 -25.63 -13.94
C MET A 313 11.09 -26.91 -13.59
N ARG A 314 11.35 -27.82 -14.55
CA ARG A 314 12.18 -29.00 -14.32
C ARG A 314 13.60 -28.62 -13.92
N ARG A 315 14.25 -27.69 -14.63
CA ARG A 315 15.58 -27.19 -14.27
C ARG A 315 15.62 -26.57 -12.86
N THR A 316 14.55 -25.88 -12.46
CA THR A 316 14.49 -25.28 -11.12
C THR A 316 14.30 -26.35 -10.06
N LEU A 317 13.49 -27.39 -10.33
CA LEU A 317 13.27 -28.53 -9.44
C LEU A 317 14.56 -29.30 -9.19
N ASP A 318 15.32 -29.58 -10.25
CA ASP A 318 16.59 -30.30 -10.17
C ASP A 318 17.64 -29.53 -9.34
N HIS A 319 17.59 -28.20 -9.37
CA HIS A 319 18.55 -27.36 -8.64
C HIS A 319 18.13 -27.09 -7.20
N ASN A 320 16.86 -26.72 -6.96
CA ASN A 320 16.34 -26.48 -5.62
C ASN A 320 14.80 -26.64 -5.57
N PRO A 321 14.29 -27.68 -4.88
CA PRO A 321 12.85 -27.97 -4.81
C PRO A 321 12.06 -26.89 -4.07
N ILE A 322 12.66 -26.17 -3.12
CA ILE A 322 12.01 -25.08 -2.38
C ILE A 322 11.79 -23.87 -3.30
N ALA A 323 12.78 -23.52 -4.11
CA ALA A 323 12.65 -22.44 -5.10
C ALA A 323 11.58 -22.76 -6.16
N TRP A 324 11.47 -24.04 -6.55
CA TRP A 324 10.44 -24.52 -7.45
C TRP A 324 9.03 -24.36 -6.85
N LEU A 325 8.83 -24.80 -5.61
CA LEU A 325 7.54 -24.71 -4.90
C LEU A 325 7.01 -23.27 -4.88
N GLN A 326 7.87 -22.30 -4.64
CA GLN A 326 7.50 -20.90 -4.56
C GLN A 326 7.09 -20.31 -5.92
N GLN A 327 7.74 -20.73 -7.01
CA GLN A 327 7.48 -20.21 -8.37
C GLN A 327 6.38 -20.95 -9.12
N TYR A 328 6.06 -22.19 -8.74
CA TYR A 328 5.09 -23.03 -9.46
C TYR A 328 3.66 -22.48 -9.41
N SER A 329 3.29 -21.78 -8.32
CA SER A 329 1.94 -21.27 -8.12
C SER A 329 1.53 -20.28 -9.20
N TRP A 330 0.26 -20.35 -9.63
CA TRP A 330 -0.28 -19.38 -10.60
C TRP A 330 -0.30 -17.95 -10.02
N LYS A 331 -0.47 -17.83 -8.69
CA LYS A 331 -0.42 -16.53 -7.97
C LYS A 331 0.96 -15.88 -8.11
N ALA A 332 2.04 -16.65 -7.98
CA ALA A 332 3.41 -16.14 -8.17
C ALA A 332 3.67 -15.68 -9.61
N ARG A 333 3.14 -16.43 -10.60
CA ARG A 333 3.24 -16.05 -12.02
C ARG A 333 2.45 -14.78 -12.33
N LEU A 334 1.23 -14.66 -11.79
CA LEU A 334 0.42 -13.47 -11.94
C LEU A 334 1.12 -12.25 -11.32
N ALA A 335 1.66 -12.40 -10.11
CA ALA A 335 2.43 -11.34 -9.46
C ALA A 335 3.64 -10.92 -10.32
N LYS A 336 4.40 -11.89 -10.83
CA LYS A 336 5.57 -11.64 -11.68
C LYS A 336 5.23 -10.83 -12.94
N TRP A 337 4.29 -11.33 -13.75
CA TRP A 337 3.99 -10.72 -15.05
C TRP A 337 2.99 -9.57 -14.93
N GLY A 338 2.08 -9.63 -13.96
CA GLY A 338 1.15 -8.55 -13.67
C GLY A 338 1.85 -7.29 -13.19
N LEU A 339 2.89 -7.42 -12.36
CA LEU A 339 3.73 -6.30 -11.94
C LEU A 339 4.51 -5.70 -13.10
N CYS A 340 5.14 -6.52 -13.96
CA CYS A 340 5.82 -6.02 -15.14
C CYS A 340 4.87 -5.23 -16.05
N LEU A 341 3.67 -5.77 -16.30
CA LEU A 341 2.67 -5.08 -17.10
C LEU A 341 2.19 -3.77 -16.44
N ALA A 342 1.95 -3.80 -15.12
CA ALA A 342 1.53 -2.60 -14.39
C ALA A 342 2.58 -1.49 -14.44
N ILE A 343 3.87 -1.83 -14.31
CA ILE A 343 4.97 -0.87 -14.42
C ILE A 343 5.01 -0.25 -15.81
N VAL A 344 4.96 -1.08 -16.87
CA VAL A 344 4.97 -0.57 -18.26
C VAL A 344 3.77 0.32 -18.57
N LEU A 345 2.59 -0.04 -18.03
CA LEU A 345 1.38 0.79 -18.22
C LEU A 345 1.49 2.12 -17.47
N LEU A 346 2.02 2.10 -16.24
CA LEU A 346 2.22 3.33 -15.46
C LEU A 346 3.23 4.25 -16.14
N GLU A 347 4.36 3.72 -16.62
CA GLU A 347 5.36 4.49 -17.38
C GLU A 347 4.79 5.06 -18.68
N GLY A 348 3.95 4.29 -19.39
CA GLY A 348 3.30 4.75 -20.61
C GLY A 348 2.26 5.85 -20.38
N VAL A 349 1.66 5.88 -19.19
CA VAL A 349 0.67 6.89 -18.79
C VAL A 349 1.35 8.18 -18.34
N PHE A 350 2.51 8.11 -17.70
CA PHE A 350 3.28 9.23 -17.20
C PHE A 350 4.54 9.49 -18.05
N PRO A 351 4.45 10.17 -19.19
CA PRO A 351 5.63 10.52 -19.95
C PRO A 351 6.37 11.67 -19.26
N HIS A 352 7.59 11.41 -18.91
CA HIS A 352 8.45 12.34 -18.21
C HIS A 352 9.16 13.28 -19.20
N ARG A 353 9.13 14.56 -18.96
CA ARG A 353 9.86 15.57 -19.74
C ARG A 353 11.19 15.95 -19.10
N GLU A 354 11.24 15.93 -17.78
CA GLU A 354 12.39 16.37 -16.99
C GLU A 354 13.07 15.19 -16.26
N TRP A 355 14.40 15.24 -16.15
CA TRP A 355 15.18 14.20 -15.47
C TRP A 355 14.76 13.98 -14.02
N TYR A 356 14.40 15.07 -13.32
CA TYR A 356 13.91 15.02 -11.94
C TYR A 356 12.59 14.24 -11.80
N GLU A 357 11.67 14.42 -12.74
CA GLU A 357 10.39 13.69 -12.75
C GLU A 357 10.62 12.19 -12.96
N ILE A 358 11.55 11.83 -13.83
CA ILE A 358 11.96 10.44 -14.09
C ILE A 358 12.46 9.81 -12.78
N GLN A 359 13.41 10.46 -12.10
CA GLN A 359 13.98 9.94 -10.85
C GLN A 359 12.91 9.73 -9.78
N ASN A 360 12.01 10.68 -9.59
CA ASN A 360 10.92 10.57 -8.60
C ASN A 360 9.96 9.42 -8.91
N THR A 361 9.53 9.30 -10.17
CA THR A 361 8.60 8.23 -10.56
C THR A 361 9.23 6.85 -10.41
N GLN A 362 10.47 6.68 -10.85
CA GLN A 362 11.22 5.43 -10.68
C GLN A 362 11.44 5.11 -9.21
N GLY A 363 11.76 6.11 -8.38
CA GLY A 363 11.84 5.96 -6.93
C GLY A 363 10.54 5.41 -6.34
N ILE A 364 9.40 6.01 -6.67
CA ILE A 364 8.08 5.56 -6.20
C ILE A 364 7.79 4.13 -6.66
N LEU A 365 8.04 3.79 -7.92
CA LEU A 365 7.84 2.44 -8.46
C LEU A 365 8.72 1.39 -7.76
N LEU A 366 9.98 1.72 -7.47
CA LEU A 366 10.88 0.85 -6.72
C LEU A 366 10.39 0.64 -5.29
N TRP A 367 9.91 1.68 -4.62
CA TRP A 367 9.33 1.58 -3.28
C TRP A 367 8.06 0.73 -3.26
N MET A 368 7.17 0.90 -4.24
CA MET A 368 5.98 0.07 -4.39
C MET A 368 6.35 -1.39 -4.64
N LEU A 369 7.34 -1.65 -5.51
CA LEU A 369 7.83 -2.99 -5.78
C LEU A 369 8.43 -3.64 -4.53
N ALA A 370 9.24 -2.91 -3.77
CA ALA A 370 9.81 -3.38 -2.51
C ALA A 370 8.70 -3.74 -1.49
N GLY A 371 7.63 -2.93 -1.42
CA GLY A 371 6.45 -3.22 -0.59
C GLY A 371 5.75 -4.51 -0.98
N VAL A 372 5.47 -4.69 -2.27
CA VAL A 372 4.84 -5.91 -2.79
C VAL A 372 5.73 -7.14 -2.57
N ALA A 373 7.04 -7.02 -2.80
CA ALA A 373 8.00 -8.09 -2.60
C ALA A 373 8.13 -8.47 -1.12
N THR A 374 8.18 -7.48 -0.22
CA THR A 374 8.16 -7.68 1.24
C THR A 374 6.91 -8.43 1.67
N PHE A 375 5.74 -7.96 1.25
CA PHE A 375 4.48 -8.60 1.60
C PHE A 375 4.39 -10.03 1.08
N ALA A 376 4.78 -10.26 -0.17
CA ALA A 376 4.79 -11.59 -0.78
C ALA A 376 5.74 -12.56 -0.05
N GLY A 377 6.96 -12.09 0.29
CA GLY A 377 7.96 -12.88 0.99
C GLY A 377 7.52 -13.26 2.41
N VAL A 378 7.10 -12.28 3.20
CA VAL A 378 6.61 -12.51 4.58
C VAL A 378 5.39 -13.43 4.57
N ASN A 379 4.43 -13.18 3.66
CA ASN A 379 3.21 -13.96 3.56
C ASN A 379 3.46 -15.42 3.21
N SER A 380 4.30 -15.67 2.21
CA SER A 380 4.66 -17.03 1.78
C SER A 380 5.21 -17.85 2.96
N PHE A 381 6.17 -17.29 3.69
CA PHE A 381 6.81 -17.97 4.81
C PHE A 381 5.87 -18.15 6.01
N MET A 382 5.08 -17.12 6.34
CA MET A 382 4.13 -17.22 7.45
C MET A 382 2.99 -18.20 7.17
N GLN A 383 2.57 -18.34 5.92
CA GLN A 383 1.56 -19.33 5.54
C GLN A 383 2.06 -20.76 5.79
N GLU A 384 3.29 -21.08 5.42
CA GLU A 384 3.87 -22.40 5.66
C GLU A 384 4.09 -22.67 7.15
N LYS A 385 4.51 -21.64 7.91
CA LYS A 385 4.63 -21.75 9.36
C LYS A 385 3.29 -22.05 10.02
N ARG A 386 2.21 -21.38 9.61
CA ARG A 386 0.86 -21.59 10.15
C ARG A 386 0.21 -22.89 9.74
N SER A 387 0.53 -23.40 8.54
CA SER A 387 0.02 -24.68 8.05
C SER A 387 0.78 -25.89 8.58
N GLY A 388 1.87 -25.70 9.35
CA GLY A 388 2.76 -26.77 9.78
C GLY A 388 3.66 -27.32 8.65
N ALA A 389 3.54 -26.80 7.42
CA ALA A 389 4.35 -27.25 6.29
C ALA A 389 5.85 -27.01 6.50
N LEU A 390 6.22 -25.98 7.28
CA LEU A 390 7.61 -25.70 7.63
C LEU A 390 8.24 -26.86 8.40
N GLU A 391 7.51 -27.48 9.33
CA GLU A 391 8.00 -28.64 10.10
C GLU A 391 8.19 -29.86 9.20
N LEU A 392 7.24 -30.10 8.28
CA LEU A 392 7.37 -31.16 7.30
C LEU A 392 8.60 -30.98 6.41
N ILE A 393 8.90 -29.74 6.00
CA ILE A 393 10.11 -29.41 5.23
C ILE A 393 11.38 -29.67 6.06
N LEU A 394 11.38 -29.34 7.35
CA LEU A 394 12.54 -29.55 8.25
C LEU A 394 12.80 -31.03 8.61
N ILE A 395 11.83 -31.91 8.39
CA ILE A 395 12.00 -33.38 8.56
C ILE A 395 12.59 -34.00 7.28
N THR A 396 12.49 -33.30 6.12
CA THR A 396 13.10 -33.83 4.88
C THR A 396 14.63 -33.83 4.97
N PRO A 397 15.34 -34.65 4.17
CA PRO A 397 16.81 -34.74 4.18
C PRO A 397 17.48 -33.49 3.56
N LEU A 398 16.75 -32.35 3.44
CA LEU A 398 17.28 -31.09 2.94
C LEU A 398 18.08 -30.37 4.02
N SER A 399 19.24 -29.85 3.66
CA SER A 399 20.00 -29.00 4.59
C SER A 399 19.27 -27.67 4.83
N VAL A 400 19.40 -27.11 6.04
CA VAL A 400 18.82 -25.80 6.39
C VAL A 400 19.28 -24.71 5.42
N ASN A 401 20.54 -24.77 4.97
CA ASN A 401 21.08 -23.85 3.98
C ASN A 401 20.34 -23.96 2.64
N THR A 402 20.05 -25.17 2.16
CA THR A 402 19.29 -25.39 0.92
C THR A 402 17.89 -24.79 1.02
N ILE A 403 17.25 -24.90 2.20
CA ILE A 403 15.93 -24.30 2.45
C ILE A 403 16.00 -22.77 2.38
N ILE A 404 16.95 -22.15 3.07
CA ILE A 404 17.11 -20.68 3.09
C ILE A 404 17.43 -20.17 1.68
N ILE A 405 18.44 -20.75 1.03
CA ILE A 405 18.87 -20.33 -0.32
C ILE A 405 17.74 -20.52 -1.33
N GLY A 406 16.99 -21.62 -1.24
CA GLY A 406 15.85 -21.86 -2.12
C GLY A 406 14.76 -20.81 -2.01
N ARG A 407 14.48 -20.34 -0.80
CA ARG A 407 13.50 -19.27 -0.58
C ARG A 407 13.97 -17.93 -1.10
N VAL A 408 15.20 -17.57 -0.78
CA VAL A 408 15.82 -16.33 -1.26
C VAL A 408 15.85 -16.30 -2.78
N GLN A 409 16.30 -17.38 -3.41
CA GLN A 409 16.32 -17.53 -4.88
C GLN A 409 14.90 -17.52 -5.49
N GLY A 410 13.92 -18.12 -4.80
CA GLY A 410 12.53 -18.12 -5.24
C GLY A 410 11.96 -16.71 -5.34
N LEU A 411 12.18 -15.87 -4.33
CA LEU A 411 11.77 -14.46 -4.30
C LEU A 411 12.53 -13.64 -5.33
N TRP A 412 13.85 -13.79 -5.46
CA TRP A 412 14.61 -13.08 -6.48
C TRP A 412 14.09 -13.37 -7.89
N LYS A 413 13.93 -14.64 -8.26
CA LYS A 413 13.42 -15.03 -9.58
C LYS A 413 11.98 -14.56 -9.82
N GLN A 414 11.21 -14.30 -8.77
CA GLN A 414 9.85 -13.78 -8.88
C GLN A 414 9.85 -12.28 -9.20
N PHE A 415 10.69 -11.48 -8.54
CA PHE A 415 10.66 -10.01 -8.63
C PHE A 415 11.74 -9.41 -9.54
N LEU A 416 12.82 -10.14 -9.83
CA LEU A 416 13.89 -9.70 -10.73
C LEU A 416 13.38 -9.16 -12.07
N PRO A 417 12.41 -9.79 -12.78
CA PRO A 417 11.90 -9.23 -14.02
C PRO A 417 11.29 -7.84 -13.86
N SER A 418 10.59 -7.59 -12.76
CA SER A 418 10.00 -6.28 -12.49
C SER A 418 11.07 -5.21 -12.20
N VAL A 419 12.14 -5.56 -11.48
CA VAL A 419 13.29 -4.66 -11.27
C VAL A 419 13.97 -4.34 -12.60
N LEU A 420 14.17 -5.35 -13.46
CA LEU A 420 14.77 -5.14 -14.78
C LEU A 420 13.89 -4.26 -15.67
N VAL A 421 12.57 -4.44 -15.63
CA VAL A 421 11.64 -3.59 -16.40
C VAL A 421 11.73 -2.14 -15.92
N ILE A 422 11.75 -1.87 -14.61
CA ILE A 422 11.96 -0.51 -14.07
C ILE A 422 13.29 0.06 -14.57
N GLY A 423 14.38 -0.71 -14.49
CA GLY A 423 15.70 -0.28 -14.97
C GLY A 423 15.71 0.05 -16.47
N ILE A 424 15.04 -0.77 -17.30
CA ILE A 424 14.90 -0.53 -18.75
C ILE A 424 14.05 0.73 -19.00
N CYS A 425 12.93 0.89 -18.31
CA CYS A 425 12.10 2.09 -18.42
C CYS A 425 12.88 3.34 -18.02
N PHE A 426 13.63 3.29 -16.91
CA PHE A 426 14.50 4.37 -16.48
C PHE A 426 15.53 4.74 -17.52
N PHE A 427 16.19 3.72 -18.11
CA PHE A 427 17.17 3.91 -19.17
C PHE A 427 16.54 4.55 -20.42
N ILE A 428 15.39 4.03 -20.90
CA ILE A 428 14.69 4.55 -22.07
C ILE A 428 14.20 5.98 -21.83
N SER A 429 13.60 6.25 -20.68
CA SER A 429 13.11 7.58 -20.33
C SER A 429 14.25 8.60 -20.23
N GLY A 430 15.40 8.20 -19.69
CA GLY A 430 16.61 9.02 -19.67
C GLY A 430 17.15 9.33 -21.08
N MET A 431 17.09 8.36 -22.00
CA MET A 431 17.49 8.58 -23.41
C MET A 431 16.55 9.53 -24.17
N LEU A 432 15.26 9.51 -23.85
CA LEU A 432 14.24 10.33 -24.52
C LEU A 432 14.17 11.76 -23.95
N SER A 433 14.57 11.98 -22.70
CA SER A 433 14.65 13.30 -22.08
C SER A 433 15.95 13.98 -22.51
N HIS A 434 15.90 14.95 -23.38
CA HIS A 434 16.90 15.96 -23.78
C HIS A 434 18.41 15.64 -23.61
N GLY A 435 18.82 14.40 -23.87
CA GLY A 435 20.22 13.99 -23.92
C GLY A 435 20.82 13.67 -22.56
N TRP A 436 21.46 12.52 -22.46
CA TRP A 436 22.23 12.12 -21.28
C TRP A 436 23.46 13.02 -21.11
N GLY A 437 23.39 13.97 -20.17
CA GLY A 437 24.59 14.65 -19.69
C GLY A 437 25.45 13.71 -18.82
N ASN A 438 26.72 14.06 -18.58
CA ASN A 438 27.61 13.25 -17.74
C ASN A 438 27.01 12.98 -16.32
N SER A 439 26.25 13.91 -15.76
CA SER A 439 25.57 13.76 -14.47
C SER A 439 24.50 12.66 -14.46
N SER A 440 23.78 12.48 -15.56
CA SER A 440 22.70 11.49 -15.65
C SER A 440 23.20 10.04 -15.64
N TRP A 441 24.37 9.79 -16.23
CA TRP A 441 25.01 8.46 -16.21
C TRP A 441 25.50 8.07 -14.83
N THR A 442 26.08 9.02 -14.11
CA THR A 442 26.57 8.79 -12.74
C THR A 442 25.39 8.51 -11.80
N ASP A 443 24.30 9.27 -11.88
CA ASP A 443 23.09 9.06 -11.10
C ASP A 443 22.46 7.68 -11.36
N PHE A 444 22.40 7.28 -12.63
CA PHE A 444 21.92 5.94 -13.00
C PHE A 444 22.75 4.82 -12.36
N LEU A 445 24.08 4.95 -12.40
CA LEU A 445 24.99 3.98 -11.78
C LEU A 445 24.80 3.95 -10.26
N TYR A 446 24.69 5.11 -9.61
CA TYR A 446 24.51 5.21 -8.16
C TYR A 446 23.22 4.56 -7.72
N ILE A 447 22.10 4.89 -8.37
CA ILE A 447 20.78 4.29 -8.10
C ILE A 447 20.83 2.78 -8.34
N SER A 448 21.48 2.32 -9.41
CA SER A 448 21.59 0.89 -9.73
C SER A 448 22.36 0.10 -8.67
N ILE A 449 23.42 0.67 -8.10
CA ILE A 449 24.21 0.04 -7.02
C ILE A 449 23.33 -0.10 -5.77
N VAL A 450 22.68 0.97 -5.33
CA VAL A 450 21.82 0.98 -4.15
C VAL A 450 20.65 0.02 -4.30
N VAL A 451 19.93 0.07 -5.43
CA VAL A 451 18.80 -0.82 -5.71
C VAL A 451 19.22 -2.29 -5.72
N THR A 452 20.41 -2.59 -6.27
CA THR A 452 20.91 -3.97 -6.30
C THR A 452 21.18 -4.48 -4.88
N GLY A 453 21.82 -3.68 -4.00
CA GLY A 453 22.07 -4.03 -2.61
C GLY A 453 20.77 -4.32 -1.85
N SER A 454 19.84 -3.38 -1.91
CA SER A 454 18.54 -3.49 -1.24
C SER A 454 17.70 -4.66 -1.77
N PHE A 455 17.68 -4.91 -3.08
CA PHE A 455 16.98 -6.03 -3.69
C PHE A 455 17.59 -7.40 -3.29
N LEU A 456 18.91 -7.48 -3.14
CA LEU A 456 19.60 -8.70 -2.66
C LEU A 456 19.30 -8.96 -1.18
N ALA A 457 19.26 -7.92 -0.35
CA ALA A 457 19.01 -8.02 1.07
C ALA A 457 17.55 -8.33 1.44
N LEU A 458 16.58 -7.79 0.68
CA LEU A 458 15.15 -7.85 0.97
C LEU A 458 14.62 -9.27 1.23
N PRO A 459 14.88 -10.31 0.43
CA PRO A 459 14.38 -11.67 0.70
C PRO A 459 14.92 -12.28 1.98
N VAL A 460 16.11 -11.90 2.38
CA VAL A 460 16.71 -12.38 3.63
C VAL A 460 16.00 -11.73 4.83
N PHE A 461 15.79 -10.42 4.81
CA PHE A 461 15.05 -9.71 5.86
C PHE A 461 13.62 -10.21 5.98
N THR A 462 12.91 -10.41 4.85
CA THR A 462 11.54 -10.93 4.85
C THR A 462 11.44 -12.30 5.50
N THR A 463 12.35 -13.22 5.20
CA THR A 463 12.37 -14.58 5.78
C THR A 463 12.74 -14.55 7.26
N TYR A 464 13.68 -13.71 7.66
CA TYR A 464 14.10 -13.55 9.05
C TYR A 464 12.96 -13.03 9.95
N PHE A 465 12.33 -11.92 9.57
CA PHE A 465 11.24 -11.35 10.38
C PHE A 465 9.97 -12.21 10.34
N ALA A 466 9.68 -12.89 9.22
CA ALA A 466 8.56 -13.82 9.15
C ALA A 466 8.72 -15.03 10.09
N LEU A 467 9.96 -15.44 10.37
CA LEU A 467 10.23 -16.49 11.34
C LEU A 467 9.99 -16.03 12.78
N ARG A 468 10.46 -14.84 13.13
CA ARG A 468 10.45 -14.29 14.49
C ARG A 468 9.12 -13.72 14.93
N VAL A 469 8.34 -13.17 14.02
CA VAL A 469 7.13 -12.40 14.34
C VAL A 469 5.88 -13.18 13.98
N LYS A 470 4.88 -13.21 14.88
CA LYS A 470 3.58 -13.86 14.64
C LYS A 470 2.65 -13.06 13.73
N ASN A 471 2.80 -11.75 13.74
CA ASN A 471 1.92 -10.84 13.02
C ASN A 471 2.53 -10.47 11.65
N LEU A 472 1.80 -10.74 10.57
CA LEU A 472 2.21 -10.45 9.20
C LEU A 472 2.59 -8.97 9.00
N PHE A 473 1.78 -8.05 9.54
CA PHE A 473 2.04 -6.61 9.43
C PHE A 473 3.31 -6.18 10.16
N ALA A 474 3.48 -6.68 11.39
CA ALA A 474 4.67 -6.35 12.16
C ALA A 474 5.94 -6.90 11.48
N ALA A 475 5.88 -8.10 10.91
CA ALA A 475 6.99 -8.66 10.17
C ALA A 475 7.31 -7.85 8.90
N ALA A 476 6.29 -7.44 8.14
CA ALA A 476 6.47 -6.59 6.97
C ALA A 476 7.01 -5.20 7.34
N LEU A 477 6.48 -4.58 8.39
CA LEU A 477 6.95 -3.29 8.88
C LEU A 477 8.42 -3.35 9.33
N LEU A 478 8.79 -4.38 10.11
CA LEU A 478 10.17 -4.57 10.55
C LEU A 478 11.12 -4.81 9.37
N THR A 479 10.67 -5.53 8.34
CA THR A 479 11.44 -5.68 7.10
C THR A 479 11.68 -4.33 6.43
N TRP A 480 10.65 -3.50 6.34
CA TRP A 480 10.76 -2.14 5.81
C TRP A 480 11.73 -1.28 6.63
N VAL A 481 11.57 -1.28 7.94
CA VAL A 481 12.49 -0.56 8.85
C VAL A 481 13.94 -1.02 8.67
N ALA A 482 14.17 -2.33 8.55
CA ALA A 482 15.50 -2.88 8.30
C ALA A 482 16.08 -2.42 6.95
N MET A 483 15.25 -2.30 5.90
CA MET A 483 15.65 -1.78 4.60
C MET A 483 16.02 -0.29 4.61
N PHE A 484 15.60 0.48 5.60
CA PHE A 484 16.05 1.87 5.79
C PHE A 484 17.28 1.95 6.68
N ILE A 485 17.30 1.16 7.75
CA ILE A 485 18.39 1.20 8.73
C ILE A 485 19.70 0.66 8.14
N ALA A 486 19.65 -0.43 7.39
CA ALA A 486 20.85 -1.07 6.84
C ALA A 486 21.63 -0.13 5.90
N PRO A 487 21.01 0.48 4.88
CA PRO A 487 21.71 1.45 4.03
C PRO A 487 22.14 2.71 4.79
N ALA A 488 21.34 3.18 5.76
CA ALA A 488 21.71 4.36 6.55
C ALA A 488 23.00 4.14 7.33
N PHE A 489 23.19 2.97 7.95
CA PHE A 489 24.46 2.63 8.61
C PHE A 489 25.63 2.55 7.63
N GLY A 490 25.41 1.99 6.44
CA GLY A 490 26.43 1.92 5.40
C GLY A 490 26.83 3.30 4.88
N GLY A 491 25.84 4.19 4.65
CA GLY A 491 26.07 5.57 4.24
C GLY A 491 26.82 6.38 5.29
N LEU A 492 26.37 6.33 6.55
CA LEU A 492 27.03 7.03 7.66
C LEU A 492 28.48 6.57 7.90
N ALA A 493 28.79 5.30 7.67
CA ALA A 493 30.15 4.78 7.80
C ALA A 493 31.11 5.35 6.76
N MET A 494 30.58 5.83 5.63
CA MET A 494 31.35 6.41 4.53
C MET A 494 31.18 7.93 4.41
N ASP A 495 30.29 8.55 5.21
CA ASP A 495 30.07 10.01 5.21
C ASP A 495 31.24 10.75 5.88
N ASN A 496 32.34 10.77 5.17
CA ASN A 496 33.48 11.64 5.51
C ASN A 496 33.46 12.81 4.54
N GLN A 497 33.81 14.01 4.98
CA GLN A 497 33.81 15.25 4.17
C GLN A 497 34.55 15.16 2.81
N ASN A 498 35.31 14.08 2.58
CA ASN A 498 36.05 13.79 1.36
C ASN A 498 35.55 12.53 0.61
N ALA A 499 34.43 11.92 1.01
CA ALA A 499 33.94 10.74 0.32
C ALA A 499 33.27 11.13 -1.01
N SER A 500 33.64 10.43 -2.08
CA SER A 500 32.95 10.57 -3.37
C SER A 500 31.55 9.97 -3.26
N ASP A 501 30.58 10.49 -4.04
CA ASP A 501 29.22 9.95 -4.11
C ASP A 501 29.19 8.44 -4.40
N LEU A 502 30.13 7.97 -5.20
CA LEU A 502 30.34 6.54 -5.45
C LEU A 502 30.71 5.78 -4.18
N GLY A 503 31.56 6.37 -3.33
CA GLY A 503 31.96 5.78 -2.04
C GLY A 503 30.77 5.63 -1.09
N ILE A 504 29.91 6.63 -1.03
CA ILE A 504 28.68 6.61 -0.21
C ILE A 504 27.72 5.51 -0.71
N CYS A 505 27.48 5.44 -2.03
CA CYS A 505 26.62 4.40 -2.62
C CYS A 505 27.16 2.98 -2.40
N PHE A 506 28.48 2.81 -2.49
CA PHE A 506 29.14 1.55 -2.18
C PHE A 506 29.06 1.21 -0.69
N GLY A 507 29.16 2.19 0.20
CA GLY A 507 28.94 2.03 1.64
C GLY A 507 27.51 1.55 1.95
N ILE A 508 26.50 2.14 1.32
CA ILE A 508 25.10 1.72 1.41
C ILE A 508 24.94 0.25 0.97
N PHE A 509 25.50 -0.10 -0.19
CA PHE A 509 25.49 -1.48 -0.70
C PHE A 509 26.13 -2.48 0.27
N CYS A 510 27.30 -2.15 0.83
CA CYS A 510 27.99 -2.96 1.83
C CYS A 510 27.17 -3.08 3.12
N GLY A 511 26.52 -2.00 3.55
CA GLY A 511 25.62 -1.99 4.70
C GLY A 511 24.46 -2.99 4.50
N ASP A 512 23.76 -2.90 3.38
CA ASP A 512 22.68 -3.83 3.04
C ASP A 512 23.13 -5.29 3.07
N LEU A 513 24.26 -5.60 2.44
CA LEU A 513 24.82 -6.97 2.42
C LEU A 513 25.29 -7.44 3.79
N GLY A 514 25.95 -6.59 4.58
CA GLY A 514 26.42 -6.91 5.92
C GLY A 514 25.27 -7.27 6.85
N PHE A 515 24.22 -6.46 6.89
CA PHE A 515 23.02 -6.76 7.68
C PHE A 515 22.25 -7.97 7.15
N ALA A 516 22.22 -8.20 5.82
CA ALA A 516 21.62 -9.40 5.24
C ALA A 516 22.40 -10.68 5.63
N LEU A 517 23.72 -10.64 5.63
CA LEU A 517 24.56 -11.76 6.08
C LEU A 517 24.33 -12.07 7.57
N LEU A 518 24.28 -11.03 8.42
CA LEU A 518 23.93 -11.18 9.83
C LEU A 518 22.55 -11.81 10.01
N ALA A 519 21.54 -11.32 9.29
CA ALA A 519 20.18 -11.86 9.32
C ALA A 519 20.14 -13.33 8.83
N CYS A 520 20.91 -13.68 7.80
CA CYS A 520 21.05 -15.04 7.29
C CYS A 520 21.69 -15.97 8.32
N PHE A 521 22.73 -15.52 9.01
CA PHE A 521 23.37 -16.26 10.09
C PHE A 521 22.41 -16.53 11.25
N LEU A 522 21.69 -15.49 11.69
CA LEU A 522 20.68 -15.61 12.76
C LEU A 522 19.50 -16.50 12.34
N LEU A 523 19.08 -16.44 11.07
CA LEU A 523 18.04 -17.29 10.51
C LEU A 523 18.46 -18.76 10.52
N ARG A 524 19.68 -19.04 10.06
CA ARG A 524 20.28 -20.39 10.09
C ARG A 524 20.32 -20.93 11.52
N HIS A 525 20.80 -20.15 12.47
CA HIS A 525 20.88 -20.52 13.88
C HIS A 525 19.49 -20.82 14.46
N SER A 526 18.51 -19.98 14.17
CA SER A 526 17.12 -20.15 14.65
C SER A 526 16.44 -21.39 14.07
N LEU A 527 16.64 -21.67 12.78
CA LEU A 527 16.08 -22.86 12.12
C LEU A 527 16.77 -24.16 12.58
N SER A 528 18.10 -24.16 12.74
CA SER A 528 18.85 -25.36 13.20
C SER A 528 18.48 -25.76 14.63
N ARG A 529 18.20 -24.77 15.50
CA ARG A 529 17.80 -25.01 16.89
C ARG A 529 16.28 -25.09 17.09
N ARG A 530 15.49 -24.96 16.02
CA ARG A 530 14.01 -24.89 16.04
C ARG A 530 13.46 -23.83 17.02
N ILE A 531 14.20 -22.72 17.22
CA ILE A 531 13.81 -21.62 18.09
C ILE A 531 13.00 -20.63 17.25
N TYR A 532 11.70 -20.83 17.17
CA TYR A 532 10.78 -19.88 16.52
C TYR A 532 9.43 -19.84 17.25
N SER A 533 8.81 -18.67 17.27
CA SER A 533 7.51 -18.48 17.91
C SER A 533 6.38 -18.98 17.00
N PHE A 534 5.59 -19.93 17.46
CA PHE A 534 4.34 -20.32 16.80
C PHE A 534 3.24 -19.29 16.98
#